data_f160778b86eedfff40b7d958baa4fc18
#
_entry.id   f160778b86eedfff40b7d958baa4fc18
#
_cell.length_a   1.000
_cell.length_b   1.000
_cell.length_c   1.000
_cell.angle_alpha   90.00
_cell.angle_beta   90.00
_cell.angle_gamma   90.00
#
_symmetry.space_group_name_H-M   'P 1'
#
loop_
_entity.id
_entity.type
_entity.pdbx_description
1 polymer ?
#
loop_
_entity_poly.entity_id
_entity_poly.type
_entity_poly.pdbx_seq_one_letter_code
_entity_poly.pdbx_strand_id
1 'polypeptide(L)'
;MVIKIVPNDKGNPAGKLADAELHFTDSVLDGLKLIGFAVWERRSGGGRNVTFPARQYSVNGERRSFALLRPIADAASQERVRDLVLQAYAEYEETATEAAS
;
A
#
# COMPACT_ATOMS: atom_id res chain seq x y z
N MET A 1 -7.80 -1.77 13.42
CA MET A 1 -7.48 -1.86 11.99
C MET A 1 -6.35 -2.85 11.76
N VAL A 2 -6.51 -3.71 10.79
CA VAL A 2 -5.50 -4.71 10.42
C VAL A 2 -5.08 -4.45 8.99
N ILE A 3 -3.78 -4.55 8.70
CA ILE A 3 -3.27 -4.40 7.34
C ILE A 3 -2.93 -5.78 6.81
N LYS A 4 -3.57 -6.16 5.72
CA LYS A 4 -3.34 -7.44 5.06
C LYS A 4 -2.41 -7.25 3.87
N ILE A 5 -1.33 -8.02 3.83
CA ILE A 5 -0.39 -8.00 2.72
C ILE A 5 -0.75 -9.14 1.76
N VAL A 6 -0.88 -8.81 0.48
CA VAL A 6 -1.14 -9.78 -0.58
C VAL A 6 0.07 -9.77 -1.49
N PRO A 7 0.95 -10.79 -1.40
CA PRO A 7 2.20 -10.77 -2.18
C PRO A 7 1.93 -10.81 -3.67
N ASN A 8 2.79 -10.12 -4.43
CA ASN A 8 2.75 -10.14 -5.88
C ASN A 8 3.79 -11.13 -6.39
N ASP A 9 3.35 -12.33 -6.67
CA ASP A 9 4.23 -13.40 -7.15
C ASP A 9 4.23 -13.54 -8.67
N LYS A 10 3.54 -12.64 -9.37
CA LYS A 10 3.45 -12.66 -10.83
C LYS A 10 4.58 -11.90 -11.52
N GLY A 11 5.35 -11.09 -10.78
CA GLY A 11 6.42 -10.29 -11.34
C GLY A 11 5.98 -9.08 -12.15
N ASN A 12 4.69 -8.79 -12.22
CA ASN A 12 4.13 -7.66 -12.96
C ASN A 12 3.23 -6.81 -12.05
N PRO A 13 3.35 -5.50 -12.12
CA PRO A 13 4.38 -4.73 -12.83
C PRO A 13 5.74 -4.83 -12.13
N ALA A 14 6.80 -4.55 -12.88
CA ALA A 14 8.17 -4.64 -12.36
C ALA A 14 8.35 -3.77 -11.13
N GLY A 15 8.97 -4.32 -10.10
CA GLY A 15 9.22 -3.62 -8.85
C GLY A 15 8.08 -3.68 -7.84
N LYS A 16 6.91 -4.15 -8.23
CA LYS A 16 5.80 -4.29 -7.30
C LYS A 16 5.99 -5.53 -6.45
N LEU A 17 6.10 -5.34 -5.14
CA LEU A 17 6.33 -6.44 -4.20
C LEU A 17 5.03 -7.03 -3.66
N ALA A 18 4.03 -6.20 -3.41
CA ALA A 18 2.78 -6.66 -2.84
C ALA A 18 1.69 -5.60 -2.98
N ASP A 19 0.45 -6.03 -2.85
CA ASP A 19 -0.68 -5.14 -2.57
C ASP A 19 -0.92 -5.14 -1.06
N ALA A 20 -1.54 -4.08 -0.55
CA ALA A 20 -1.91 -3.99 0.85
C ALA A 20 -3.37 -3.56 0.96
N GLU A 21 -4.06 -4.13 1.93
CA GLU A 21 -5.46 -3.82 2.22
C GLU A 21 -5.59 -3.38 3.67
N LEU A 22 -6.37 -2.33 3.91
CA LEU A 22 -6.72 -1.91 5.27
C LEU A 22 -8.05 -2.55 5.65
N HIS A 23 -8.03 -3.44 6.62
CA HIS A 23 -9.24 -4.10 7.12
C HIS A 23 -9.69 -3.39 8.39
N PHE A 24 -10.87 -2.81 8.36
CA PHE A 24 -11.40 -2.06 9.50
C PHE A 24 -12.09 -3.01 10.47
N THR A 25 -11.75 -2.89 11.74
CA THR A 25 -12.25 -3.77 12.80
C THR A 25 -12.99 -3.01 13.89
N ASP A 26 -13.14 -1.70 13.74
CA ASP A 26 -13.81 -0.84 14.71
C ASP A 26 -14.49 0.33 14.00
N SER A 27 -15.21 1.14 14.75
CA SER A 27 -15.97 2.30 14.26
C SER A 27 -17.09 1.88 13.28
N VAL A 28 -17.66 2.85 12.60
CA VAL A 28 -18.71 2.60 11.59
C VAL A 28 -18.17 1.83 10.39
N LEU A 29 -16.85 1.77 10.22
CA LEU A 29 -16.22 1.08 9.10
C LEU A 29 -15.96 -0.41 9.37
N ASP A 30 -16.27 -0.90 10.56
CA ASP A 30 -16.06 -2.30 10.91
C ASP A 30 -16.65 -3.25 9.87
N GLY A 31 -15.86 -4.21 9.43
CA GLY A 31 -16.27 -5.18 8.41
C GLY A 31 -15.99 -4.74 6.98
N LEU A 32 -15.49 -3.54 6.78
CA LEU A 32 -15.14 -3.04 5.45
C LEU A 32 -13.63 -3.05 5.27
N LYS A 33 -13.18 -3.00 4.02
CA LYS A 33 -11.76 -2.88 3.70
C LYS A 33 -11.53 -1.81 2.64
N LEU A 34 -10.36 -1.18 2.72
CA LEU A 34 -9.90 -0.24 1.70
C LEU A 34 -8.76 -0.91 0.93
N ILE A 35 -8.92 -1.00 -0.38
CA ILE A 35 -7.94 -1.63 -1.27
C ILE A 35 -7.24 -0.57 -2.11
N GLY A 36 -6.16 -0.96 -2.80
CA GLY A 36 -5.49 -0.06 -3.73
C GLY A 36 -4.11 0.40 -3.28
N PHE A 37 -3.66 -0.01 -2.11
CA PHE A 37 -2.29 0.27 -1.69
C PHE A 37 -1.35 -0.76 -2.33
N ALA A 38 -0.13 -0.32 -2.66
CA ALA A 38 0.89 -1.22 -3.16
C ALA A 38 2.25 -0.88 -2.54
N VAL A 39 3.06 -1.93 -2.35
CA VAL A 39 4.43 -1.80 -1.86
C VAL A 39 5.36 -2.06 -3.02
N TRP A 40 6.32 -1.16 -3.21
CA TRP A 40 7.24 -1.18 -4.34
C TRP A 40 8.69 -1.18 -3.87
N GLU A 41 9.55 -1.81 -4.63
CA GLU A 41 10.98 -1.74 -4.42
C GLU A 41 11.53 -0.48 -5.10
N ARG A 42 12.38 0.26 -4.37
CA ARG A 42 13.01 1.45 -4.93
C ARG A 42 14.13 1.06 -5.88
N ARG A 43 14.22 1.76 -7.01
CA ARG A 43 15.23 1.49 -8.03
C ARG A 43 16.65 1.83 -7.57
N SER A 44 16.80 2.84 -6.74
CA SER A 44 18.12 3.35 -6.39
C SER A 44 18.39 3.16 -4.90
N GLY A 45 19.15 2.12 -4.57
CA GLY A 45 19.74 2.03 -3.25
C GLY A 45 18.91 1.38 -2.16
N GLY A 46 18.01 0.49 -2.51
CA GLY A 46 17.25 -0.28 -1.51
C GLY A 46 16.12 0.52 -0.88
N GLY A 47 15.39 -0.14 0.00
CA GLY A 47 14.23 0.42 0.65
C GLY A 47 12.93 0.13 -0.09
N ARG A 48 11.85 0.55 0.50
CA ARG A 48 10.50 0.29 0.01
C ARG A 48 9.75 1.59 -0.15
N ASN A 49 8.80 1.62 -1.08
CA ASN A 49 7.90 2.74 -1.27
C ASN A 49 6.46 2.24 -1.26
N VAL A 50 5.52 3.09 -0.86
CA VAL A 50 4.11 2.76 -0.82
C VAL A 50 3.36 3.73 -1.71
N THR A 51 2.52 3.20 -2.61
CA THR A 51 1.58 4.01 -3.37
C THR A 51 0.18 3.83 -2.79
N PHE A 52 -0.54 4.93 -2.72
CA PHE A 52 -1.88 4.99 -2.14
C PHE A 52 -2.94 4.77 -3.22
N PRO A 53 -4.15 4.37 -2.84
CA PRO A 53 -5.22 4.21 -3.82
C PRO A 53 -5.48 5.53 -4.55
N ALA A 54 -5.60 5.44 -5.86
CA ALA A 54 -5.79 6.59 -6.72
C ALA A 54 -6.69 6.24 -7.88
N ARG A 55 -7.41 7.24 -8.38
CA ARG A 55 -8.21 7.11 -9.58
C ARG A 55 -7.46 7.70 -10.74
N GLN A 56 -7.37 6.95 -11.82
CA GLN A 56 -6.76 7.42 -13.05
C GLN A 56 -7.81 8.03 -13.96
N TYR A 57 -7.46 9.12 -14.62
CA TYR A 57 -8.37 9.78 -15.58
C TYR A 57 -7.53 10.43 -16.68
N SER A 58 -8.19 10.76 -17.79
CA SER A 58 -7.54 11.43 -18.94
C SER A 58 -8.13 12.80 -19.16
N VAL A 59 -7.26 13.78 -19.40
CA VAL A 59 -7.65 15.13 -19.80
C VAL A 59 -6.83 15.49 -21.04
N ASN A 60 -7.52 15.71 -22.15
CA ASN A 60 -6.87 16.08 -23.42
C ASN A 60 -5.76 15.08 -23.83
N GLY A 61 -6.00 13.80 -23.60
CA GLY A 61 -5.04 12.76 -23.94
C GLY A 61 -3.94 12.54 -22.91
N GLU A 62 -3.87 13.37 -21.88
CA GLU A 62 -2.90 13.18 -20.80
C GLU A 62 -3.49 12.34 -19.69
N ARG A 63 -2.72 11.36 -19.24
CA ARG A 63 -3.09 10.56 -18.07
C ARG A 63 -2.76 11.29 -16.80
N ARG A 64 -3.73 11.36 -15.89
CA ARG A 64 -3.57 11.98 -14.58
C ARG A 64 -4.06 11.04 -13.50
N SER A 65 -3.59 11.27 -12.29
CA SER A 65 -3.92 10.46 -11.12
C SER A 65 -4.48 11.35 -10.02
N PHE A 66 -5.52 10.88 -9.35
CA PHE A 66 -6.17 11.60 -8.27
C PHE A 66 -6.21 10.68 -7.05
N ALA A 67 -5.50 11.08 -5.97
CA ALA A 67 -5.46 10.28 -4.76
C ALA A 67 -6.83 10.23 -4.09
N LEU A 68 -7.26 9.02 -3.72
CA LEU A 68 -8.55 8.79 -3.08
C LEU A 68 -8.47 8.91 -1.56
N LEU A 69 -7.32 8.57 -0.98
CA LEU A 69 -7.07 8.74 0.45
C LEU A 69 -6.14 9.93 0.62
N ARG A 70 -6.65 11.01 1.18
CA ARG A 70 -5.95 12.29 1.22
C ARG A 70 -5.95 12.86 2.64
N PRO A 71 -4.86 13.54 3.04
CA PRO A 71 -4.86 14.20 4.33
C PRO A 71 -5.84 15.39 4.33
N ILE A 72 -6.51 15.58 5.46
CA ILE A 72 -7.44 16.71 5.61
C ILE A 72 -6.68 17.98 5.97
N ALA A 73 -5.73 17.87 6.90
CA ALA A 73 -5.03 19.02 7.44
C ALA A 73 -3.55 19.07 7.09
N ASP A 74 -2.82 17.97 7.30
CA ASP A 74 -1.38 17.94 7.01
C ASP A 74 -0.94 16.55 6.56
N ALA A 75 0.26 16.48 5.99
CA ALA A 75 0.79 15.24 5.41
C ALA A 75 1.16 14.18 6.47
N ALA A 76 1.22 14.54 7.74
CA ALA A 76 1.60 13.59 8.78
C ALA A 76 0.64 12.40 8.88
N SER A 77 -0.65 12.63 8.64
CA SER A 77 -1.65 11.56 8.65
C SER A 77 -1.39 10.54 7.53
N GLN A 78 -0.97 11.02 6.37
CA GLN A 78 -0.64 10.16 5.25
C GLN A 78 0.64 9.36 5.52
N GLU A 79 1.63 9.99 6.13
CA GLU A 79 2.87 9.32 6.50
C GLU A 79 2.65 8.21 7.53
N ARG A 80 1.74 8.42 8.47
CA ARG A 80 1.39 7.38 9.45
C ARG A 80 0.86 6.13 8.77
N VAL A 81 -0.01 6.29 7.78
CA VAL A 81 -0.56 5.15 7.04
C VAL A 81 0.55 4.46 6.24
N ARG A 82 1.41 5.24 5.59
CA ARG A 82 2.57 4.70 4.87
C ARG A 82 3.44 3.84 5.79
N ASP A 83 3.76 4.35 6.97
CA ASP A 83 4.61 3.65 7.93
C ASP A 83 3.97 2.36 8.40
N LEU A 84 2.66 2.37 8.64
CA LEU A 84 1.93 1.16 9.03
C LEU A 84 1.95 0.10 7.93
N VAL A 85 1.81 0.50 6.68
CA VAL A 85 1.87 -0.43 5.55
C VAL A 85 3.28 -1.02 5.42
N LEU A 86 4.31 -0.17 5.55
CA LEU A 86 5.70 -0.63 5.49
C LEU A 86 6.03 -1.59 6.64
N GLN A 87 5.54 -1.30 7.83
CA GLN A 87 5.73 -2.19 8.98
C GLN A 87 5.04 -3.53 8.77
N ALA A 88 3.81 -3.51 8.27
CA ALA A 88 3.08 -4.73 7.98
C ALA A 88 3.80 -5.58 6.93
N TYR A 89 4.37 -4.94 5.91
CA TYR A 89 5.13 -5.65 4.88
C TYR A 89 6.41 -6.25 5.47
N ALA A 90 7.12 -5.53 6.32
CA ALA A 90 8.33 -6.04 6.97
C ALA A 90 8.02 -7.27 7.83
N GLU A 91 6.93 -7.24 8.58
CA GLU A 91 6.47 -8.38 9.38
C GLU A 91 6.08 -9.57 8.48
N TYR A 92 5.44 -9.30 7.36
CA TYR A 92 5.12 -10.33 6.39
C TYR A 92 6.38 -10.99 5.85
N GLU A 93 7.41 -10.21 5.51
CA GLU A 93 8.68 -10.74 5.02
C GLU A 93 9.35 -11.66 6.05
N GLU A 94 9.36 -11.26 7.31
CA GLU A 94 9.92 -12.08 8.40
C GLU A 94 9.19 -13.41 8.50
N THR A 95 7.86 -13.38 8.52
CA THR A 95 7.05 -14.58 8.61
C THR A 95 7.26 -15.50 7.41
N ALA A 96 7.34 -14.94 6.22
CA ALA A 96 7.57 -15.70 5.00
C ALA A 96 8.97 -16.35 5.01
N THR A 97 9.97 -15.63 5.50
CA THR A 97 11.33 -16.15 5.62
C THR A 97 11.40 -17.29 6.63
N GLU A 98 10.75 -17.13 7.78
CA GLU A 98 10.69 -18.17 8.81
C GLU A 98 9.99 -19.44 8.30
N ALA A 99 8.91 -19.27 7.55
CA ALA A 99 8.16 -20.38 6.97
C ALA A 99 8.97 -21.11 5.90
N ALA A 100 9.89 -20.43 5.23
CA ALA A 100 10.72 -20.99 4.18
C ALA A 100 11.98 -21.72 4.72
N SER A 101 12.32 -21.49 5.97
CA SER A 101 13.52 -22.10 6.58
C SER A 101 13.20 -23.46 7.29
#